data_d7492012e81f6406d1a43f244a02198c
#
_entry.id   d7492012e81f6406d1a43f244a02198c
#
_cell.length_a   1.000
_cell.length_b   1.000
_cell.length_c   1.000
_cell.angle_alpha   90.00
_cell.angle_beta   90.00
_cell.angle_gamma   90.00
#
_symmetry.space_group_name_H-M   'P 1'
#
loop_
_entity.id
_entity.type
_entity.pdbx_description
1 polymer ?
#
loop_
_entity_poly.entity_id
_entity_poly.type
_entity_poly.pdbx_seq_one_letter_code
_entity_poly.pdbx_strand_id
1 'polypeptide(L)'
;MNKVPKLQIANVITNSKKYPYLIVFSIAIFLRLVSEILAFPYPIGYDVINYYLPVIKNFEEYWPTISNQFPFYVSLLYAISEVFHVEPRSVISASIVLVFGFFSLAIFSIGRNLLRLDNLRSIFLSIFVIFQLAVLRTSWDLYKDMFALTLTFFSLLFISKIPKISKKLIAVTATLSIVSVLADRMIGLLLSISLIGSSFVKRDRDLAIVVGIVIVIFGLLLQANHDNIGYNPKMVGSNNSINEIYNPINLIVLFLVMNAILLPSGIVGFIRSKLIIFKIPLLISAIGSFTWIIFPNTSAFLPDRWIVIFSIFLSLFSGYGFITLIENRRIALSCRKLNNYLIILIPFIFLGSAFAASPNNSYLNIYGAFHQFIGPYGPLTMQYNSISLPESKSLLSAIDWINNDTNTAEGSVIMGSKHLRGWMELELKERTFLFADNNTKLLASNKYGELYLLELISRQSTEIPENYLQELAYNSTDFSLYRLKLIK
;
A
#
# COMPACT_ATOMS: atom_id res chain seq x y z
N MET A 1 35.97 30.05 -21.91
CA MET A 1 35.05 28.97 -21.46
C MET A 1 34.76 29.18 -19.98
N ASN A 2 33.58 29.74 -19.66
CA ASN A 2 33.17 30.07 -18.30
C ASN A 2 32.90 28.79 -17.49
N LYS A 3 33.66 28.64 -16.39
CA LYS A 3 33.41 27.56 -15.41
C LYS A 3 32.04 27.76 -14.80
N VAL A 4 31.07 26.92 -15.17
CA VAL A 4 29.75 26.84 -14.64
C VAL A 4 29.77 26.67 -13.11
N PRO A 5 28.90 27.34 -12.34
CA PRO A 5 28.96 27.39 -10.86
C PRO A 5 28.43 26.10 -10.20
N LYS A 6 28.97 24.93 -10.55
CA LYS A 6 28.63 23.64 -9.94
C LYS A 6 28.98 23.54 -8.45
N LEU A 7 29.84 24.43 -7.94
CA LEU A 7 30.35 24.37 -6.55
C LEU A 7 29.39 25.04 -5.53
N GLN A 8 28.56 25.99 -5.95
CA GLN A 8 27.72 26.75 -5.01
C GLN A 8 26.52 25.93 -4.50
N ILE A 9 25.87 25.14 -5.34
CA ILE A 9 24.70 24.35 -4.95
C ILE A 9 25.08 23.24 -3.93
N ALA A 10 26.23 22.58 -4.18
CA ALA A 10 26.72 21.56 -3.25
C ALA A 10 27.04 22.15 -1.85
N ASN A 11 27.62 23.36 -1.79
CA ASN A 11 27.95 24.03 -0.53
C ASN A 11 26.69 24.51 0.24
N VAL A 12 25.64 24.92 -0.44
CA VAL A 12 24.36 25.31 0.19
C VAL A 12 23.69 24.11 0.82
N ILE A 13 23.68 22.96 0.12
CA ILE A 13 23.09 21.70 0.64
C ILE A 13 23.87 21.17 1.84
N THR A 14 25.19 21.31 1.85
CA THR A 14 26.04 20.78 2.95
C THR A 14 25.98 21.63 4.21
N ASN A 15 25.84 22.95 4.10
CA ASN A 15 25.98 23.88 5.22
C ASN A 15 24.65 24.28 5.88
N SER A 16 23.52 24.10 5.24
CA SER A 16 22.21 24.42 5.82
C SER A 16 21.59 23.25 6.57
N LYS A 17 21.01 23.52 7.77
CA LYS A 17 20.31 22.50 8.56
C LYS A 17 18.91 22.18 8.05
N LYS A 18 18.24 23.10 7.34
CA LYS A 18 16.82 23.00 6.94
C LYS A 18 16.62 22.52 5.49
N TYR A 19 17.42 22.96 4.55
CA TYR A 19 17.25 22.61 3.13
C TYR A 19 17.26 21.11 2.82
N PRO A 20 18.10 20.26 3.45
CA PRO A 20 18.08 18.83 3.16
C PRO A 20 16.76 18.14 3.48
N TYR A 21 16.06 18.54 4.56
CA TYR A 21 14.74 18.03 4.90
C TYR A 21 13.70 18.42 3.85
N LEU A 22 13.72 19.69 3.41
CA LEU A 22 12.82 20.17 2.38
C LEU A 22 13.04 19.43 1.05
N ILE A 23 14.29 19.20 0.66
CA ILE A 23 14.64 18.49 -0.58
C ILE A 23 14.04 17.07 -0.59
N VAL A 24 14.27 16.27 0.45
CA VAL A 24 13.79 14.89 0.49
C VAL A 24 12.26 14.83 0.57
N PHE A 25 11.65 15.75 1.32
CA PHE A 25 10.21 15.87 1.40
C PHE A 25 9.60 16.22 0.02
N SER A 26 10.13 17.24 -0.65
CA SER A 26 9.63 17.67 -1.96
C SER A 26 9.80 16.60 -3.03
N ILE A 27 10.92 15.87 -3.05
CA ILE A 27 11.14 14.78 -4.01
C ILE A 27 10.09 13.67 -3.79
N ALA A 28 9.82 13.30 -2.54
CA ALA A 28 8.83 12.29 -2.22
C ALA A 28 7.41 12.75 -2.60
N ILE A 29 7.03 13.98 -2.23
CA ILE A 29 5.76 14.60 -2.62
C ILE A 29 5.60 14.56 -4.14
N PHE A 30 6.61 15.04 -4.87
CA PHE A 30 6.56 15.10 -6.34
C PHE A 30 6.41 13.70 -6.96
N LEU A 31 7.21 12.74 -6.49
CA LEU A 31 7.16 11.36 -6.98
C LEU A 31 5.75 10.75 -6.82
N ARG A 32 5.13 10.95 -5.66
CA ARG A 32 3.81 10.38 -5.38
C ARG A 32 2.68 11.16 -6.05
N LEU A 33 2.83 12.48 -6.18
CA LEU A 33 1.87 13.36 -6.84
C LEU A 33 1.75 13.05 -8.34
N VAL A 34 2.83 12.66 -9.02
CA VAL A 34 2.79 12.25 -10.43
C VAL A 34 1.75 11.15 -10.65
N SER A 35 1.74 10.13 -9.81
CA SER A 35 0.76 9.03 -9.92
C SER A 35 -0.68 9.51 -9.74
N GLU A 36 -0.93 10.41 -8.78
CA GLU A 36 -2.27 10.95 -8.54
C GLU A 36 -2.75 11.84 -9.69
N ILE A 37 -1.87 12.68 -10.26
CA ILE A 37 -2.21 13.52 -11.42
C ILE A 37 -2.58 12.66 -12.64
N LEU A 38 -1.81 11.60 -12.88
CA LEU A 38 -2.06 10.72 -14.02
C LEU A 38 -3.34 9.89 -13.86
N ALA A 39 -3.72 9.57 -12.62
CA ALA A 39 -4.94 8.82 -12.31
C ALA A 39 -6.19 9.71 -12.14
N PHE A 40 -6.04 11.05 -12.09
CA PHE A 40 -7.15 11.97 -11.90
C PHE A 40 -8.35 11.65 -12.83
N PRO A 41 -9.62 11.73 -12.36
CA PRO A 41 -10.07 12.33 -11.09
C PRO A 41 -10.13 11.38 -9.88
N TYR A 42 -9.82 10.11 -10.04
CA TYR A 42 -9.88 9.13 -8.95
C TYR A 42 -8.49 8.88 -8.36
N PRO A 43 -8.37 8.77 -7.01
CA PRO A 43 -7.15 8.32 -6.38
C PRO A 43 -6.78 6.92 -6.86
N ILE A 44 -5.48 6.63 -6.90
CA ILE A 44 -4.99 5.35 -7.39
C ILE A 44 -5.08 4.27 -6.30
N GLY A 45 -5.40 3.05 -6.69
CA GLY A 45 -5.35 1.85 -5.85
C GLY A 45 -6.69 1.14 -5.71
N TYR A 46 -6.63 -0.18 -5.59
CA TYR A 46 -7.81 -1.03 -5.42
C TYR A 46 -8.56 -0.73 -4.11
N ASP A 47 -7.84 -0.69 -2.99
CA ASP A 47 -8.44 -0.42 -1.67
C ASP A 47 -9.04 0.99 -1.61
N VAL A 48 -8.54 1.93 -2.42
CA VAL A 48 -9.07 3.29 -2.46
C VAL A 48 -10.48 3.31 -3.03
N ILE A 49 -10.70 2.67 -4.14
CA ILE A 49 -11.99 2.63 -4.85
C ILE A 49 -12.96 1.68 -4.15
N ASN A 50 -12.49 0.51 -3.69
CA ASN A 50 -13.37 -0.52 -3.14
C ASN A 50 -13.57 -0.45 -1.62
N TYR A 51 -12.81 0.40 -0.92
CA TYR A 51 -12.92 0.53 0.53
C TYR A 51 -12.89 1.98 1.01
N TYR A 52 -11.82 2.76 0.76
CA TYR A 52 -11.70 4.08 1.40
C TYR A 52 -12.75 5.08 0.92
N LEU A 53 -12.94 5.23 -0.39
CA LEU A 53 -13.91 6.17 -0.94
C LEU A 53 -15.36 5.84 -0.56
N PRO A 54 -15.87 4.62 -0.78
CA PRO A 54 -17.23 4.25 -0.37
C PRO A 54 -17.47 4.47 1.12
N VAL A 55 -16.50 4.05 1.95
CA VAL A 55 -16.62 4.16 3.41
C VAL A 55 -16.62 5.62 3.87
N ILE A 56 -15.79 6.50 3.29
CA ILE A 56 -15.78 7.91 3.68
C ILE A 56 -17.03 8.62 3.17
N LYS A 57 -17.51 8.29 1.97
CA LYS A 57 -18.73 8.88 1.39
C LYS A 57 -19.99 8.51 2.19
N ASN A 58 -20.07 7.29 2.71
CA ASN A 58 -21.21 6.75 3.44
C ASN A 58 -20.80 6.33 4.87
N PHE A 59 -20.04 7.18 5.57
CA PHE A 59 -19.36 6.82 6.81
C PHE A 59 -20.30 6.34 7.91
N GLU A 60 -21.44 6.98 8.09
CA GLU A 60 -22.42 6.62 9.12
C GLU A 60 -22.99 5.22 8.89
N GLU A 61 -23.28 4.86 7.64
CA GLU A 61 -23.77 3.54 7.26
C GLU A 61 -22.72 2.45 7.50
N TYR A 62 -21.44 2.74 7.16
CA TYR A 62 -20.35 1.80 7.32
C TYR A 62 -19.79 1.73 8.73
N TRP A 63 -20.05 2.72 9.60
CA TRP A 63 -19.47 2.81 10.94
C TRP A 63 -19.63 1.53 11.78
N PRO A 64 -20.80 0.88 11.86
CA PRO A 64 -20.97 -0.36 12.63
C PRO A 64 -20.02 -1.47 12.18
N THR A 65 -19.69 -1.51 10.88
CA THR A 65 -18.80 -2.53 10.30
C THR A 65 -17.34 -2.18 10.48
N ILE A 66 -16.95 -0.91 10.29
CA ILE A 66 -15.55 -0.47 10.30
C ILE A 66 -15.02 -0.16 11.71
N SER A 67 -15.90 0.20 12.65
CA SER A 67 -15.51 0.55 14.03
C SER A 67 -14.64 -0.50 14.68
N ASN A 68 -14.84 -1.76 14.31
CA ASN A 68 -14.08 -2.90 14.77
C ASN A 68 -12.89 -3.28 13.86
N GLN A 69 -12.56 -2.51 12.80
CA GLN A 69 -11.56 -2.87 11.79
C GLN A 69 -10.35 -1.93 11.73
N PHE A 70 -9.88 -1.41 12.87
CA PHE A 70 -8.79 -0.43 12.90
C PHE A 70 -9.12 0.84 12.08
N PRO A 71 -10.18 1.57 12.46
CA PRO A 71 -10.79 2.60 11.62
C PRO A 71 -10.06 3.95 11.64
N PHE A 72 -9.00 4.12 12.43
CA PHE A 72 -8.43 5.43 12.73
C PHE A 72 -8.10 6.25 11.47
N TYR A 73 -7.43 5.64 10.50
CA TYR A 73 -7.03 6.36 9.28
C TYR A 73 -8.25 6.84 8.48
N VAL A 74 -9.23 5.97 8.29
CA VAL A 74 -10.46 6.29 7.55
C VAL A 74 -11.28 7.33 8.28
N SER A 75 -11.43 7.20 9.61
CA SER A 75 -12.11 8.19 10.45
C SER A 75 -11.44 9.57 10.41
N LEU A 76 -10.10 9.60 10.39
CA LEU A 76 -9.34 10.83 10.24
C LEU A 76 -9.63 11.51 8.88
N LEU A 77 -9.64 10.73 7.80
CA LEU A 77 -9.95 11.26 6.46
C LEU A 77 -11.39 11.76 6.37
N TYR A 78 -12.34 11.02 6.94
CA TYR A 78 -13.73 11.46 7.06
C TYR A 78 -13.83 12.78 7.82
N ALA A 79 -13.23 12.87 9.01
CA ALA A 79 -13.26 14.10 9.81
C ALA A 79 -12.66 15.29 9.06
N ILE A 80 -11.57 15.10 8.31
CA ILE A 80 -10.97 16.14 7.49
C ILE A 80 -11.94 16.57 6.36
N SER A 81 -12.56 15.60 5.68
CA SER A 81 -13.54 15.87 4.62
C SER A 81 -14.71 16.70 5.13
N GLU A 82 -15.28 16.33 6.26
CA GLU A 82 -16.42 17.02 6.88
C GLU A 82 -16.05 18.42 7.40
N VAL A 83 -14.98 18.52 8.19
CA VAL A 83 -14.58 19.80 8.83
C VAL A 83 -14.21 20.86 7.80
N PHE A 84 -13.52 20.46 6.73
CA PHE A 84 -13.06 21.39 5.70
C PHE A 84 -13.98 21.45 4.47
N HIS A 85 -15.06 20.66 4.45
CA HIS A 85 -15.97 20.53 3.30
C HIS A 85 -15.24 20.23 1.99
N VAL A 86 -14.22 19.36 2.06
CA VAL A 86 -13.41 18.96 0.90
C VAL A 86 -13.87 17.61 0.42
N GLU A 87 -13.96 17.44 -0.89
CA GLU A 87 -14.36 16.18 -1.50
C GLU A 87 -13.47 15.00 -1.01
N PRO A 88 -14.05 13.85 -0.61
CA PRO A 88 -13.31 12.68 -0.12
C PRO A 88 -12.15 12.25 -1.03
N ARG A 89 -12.32 12.29 -2.36
CA ARG A 89 -11.27 11.96 -3.34
C ARG A 89 -10.02 12.82 -3.13
N SER A 90 -10.22 14.13 -3.00
CA SER A 90 -9.14 15.10 -2.82
C SER A 90 -8.43 14.90 -1.48
N VAL A 91 -9.19 14.62 -0.41
CA VAL A 91 -8.63 14.36 0.93
C VAL A 91 -7.75 13.09 0.91
N ILE A 92 -8.21 12.02 0.28
CA ILE A 92 -7.46 10.76 0.16
C ILE A 92 -6.16 10.98 -0.61
N SER A 93 -6.24 11.58 -1.82
CA SER A 93 -5.06 11.86 -2.65
C SER A 93 -4.05 12.77 -1.94
N ALA A 94 -4.50 13.85 -1.31
CA ALA A 94 -3.62 14.75 -0.57
C ALA A 94 -2.97 14.04 0.63
N SER A 95 -3.74 13.22 1.36
CA SER A 95 -3.25 12.53 2.55
C SER A 95 -2.09 11.59 2.23
N ILE A 96 -2.22 10.75 1.20
CA ILE A 96 -1.17 9.78 0.87
C ILE A 96 0.10 10.46 0.33
N VAL A 97 -0.05 11.54 -0.43
CA VAL A 97 1.09 12.34 -0.90
C VAL A 97 1.86 12.92 0.28
N LEU A 98 1.15 13.48 1.28
CA LEU A 98 1.77 14.00 2.50
C LEU A 98 2.40 12.90 3.35
N VAL A 99 1.70 11.79 3.57
CA VAL A 99 2.22 10.63 4.32
C VAL A 99 3.51 10.11 3.70
N PHE A 100 3.57 10.01 2.38
CA PHE A 100 4.77 9.59 1.66
C PHE A 100 5.94 10.57 1.85
N GLY A 101 5.65 11.88 1.83
CA GLY A 101 6.62 12.92 2.18
C GLY A 101 7.16 12.76 3.62
N PHE A 102 6.28 12.54 4.60
CA PHE A 102 6.69 12.30 5.99
C PHE A 102 7.49 11.00 6.17
N PHE A 103 7.15 9.94 5.43
CA PHE A 103 7.95 8.71 5.41
C PHE A 103 9.38 8.99 4.96
N SER A 104 9.56 9.74 3.88
CA SER A 104 10.88 10.17 3.39
C SER A 104 11.66 10.95 4.46
N LEU A 105 10.99 11.86 5.21
CA LEU A 105 11.59 12.59 6.32
C LEU A 105 12.00 11.66 7.48
N ALA A 106 11.23 10.63 7.77
CA ALA A 106 11.60 9.65 8.79
C ALA A 106 12.89 8.91 8.42
N ILE A 107 13.01 8.44 7.17
CA ILE A 107 14.22 7.78 6.67
C ILE A 107 15.43 8.73 6.69
N PHE A 108 15.28 9.96 6.20
CA PHE A 108 16.34 10.97 6.26
C PHE A 108 16.79 11.21 7.70
N SER A 109 15.83 11.33 8.64
CA SER A 109 16.11 11.56 10.05
C SER A 109 16.83 10.39 10.71
N ILE A 110 16.54 9.15 10.31
CA ILE A 110 17.28 7.95 10.73
C ILE A 110 18.72 8.04 10.25
N GLY A 111 18.94 8.38 8.98
CA GLY A 111 20.26 8.58 8.41
C GLY A 111 21.09 9.60 9.20
N ARG A 112 20.50 10.77 9.47
CA ARG A 112 21.18 11.87 10.19
C ARG A 112 21.41 11.57 11.66
N ASN A 113 20.38 11.13 12.35
CA ASN A 113 20.40 11.10 13.81
C ASN A 113 20.90 9.78 14.41
N LEU A 114 20.64 8.65 13.73
CA LEU A 114 21.01 7.33 14.25
C LEU A 114 22.25 6.76 13.55
N LEU A 115 22.32 6.85 12.23
CA LEU A 115 23.47 6.39 11.45
C LEU A 115 24.59 7.43 11.40
N ARG A 116 24.32 8.66 11.85
CA ARG A 116 25.28 9.78 11.87
C ARG A 116 25.87 10.11 10.50
N LEU A 117 25.09 9.93 9.46
CA LEU A 117 25.46 10.26 8.10
C LEU A 117 25.46 11.79 7.90
N ASP A 118 26.26 12.29 6.98
CA ASP A 118 26.16 13.67 6.51
C ASP A 118 24.87 13.92 5.71
N ASN A 119 24.61 15.16 5.33
CA ASN A 119 23.40 15.51 4.60
C ASN A 119 23.27 14.77 3.27
N LEU A 120 24.36 14.71 2.48
CA LEU A 120 24.35 14.07 1.17
C LEU A 120 24.03 12.58 1.25
N ARG A 121 24.67 11.86 2.18
CA ARG A 121 24.42 10.44 2.39
C ARG A 121 23.04 10.16 2.94
N SER A 122 22.51 11.04 3.80
CA SER A 122 21.15 10.91 4.32
C SER A 122 20.11 11.18 3.23
N ILE A 123 20.35 12.14 2.31
CA ILE A 123 19.54 12.35 1.12
C ILE A 123 19.58 11.11 0.22
N PHE A 124 20.78 10.58 -0.06
CA PHE A 124 20.93 9.34 -0.82
C PHE A 124 20.11 8.20 -0.21
N LEU A 125 20.24 7.96 1.11
CA LEU A 125 19.51 6.92 1.81
C LEU A 125 17.99 7.11 1.65
N SER A 126 17.49 8.32 1.84
CA SER A 126 16.07 8.62 1.72
C SER A 126 15.56 8.40 0.30
N ILE A 127 16.25 8.93 -0.71
CA ILE A 127 15.88 8.75 -2.12
C ILE A 127 15.94 7.26 -2.49
N PHE A 128 17.02 6.56 -2.10
CA PHE A 128 17.14 5.13 -2.36
C PHE A 128 15.93 4.35 -1.84
N VAL A 129 15.47 4.62 -0.61
CA VAL A 129 14.34 3.91 0.01
C VAL A 129 13.02 4.25 -0.66
N ILE A 130 12.71 5.53 -0.93
CA ILE A 130 11.41 5.91 -1.50
C ILE A 130 11.20 5.45 -2.94
N PHE A 131 12.28 5.18 -3.68
CA PHE A 131 12.19 4.63 -5.04
C PHE A 131 12.11 3.10 -5.08
N GLN A 132 12.09 2.41 -3.92
CA GLN A 132 11.90 0.95 -3.91
C GLN A 132 10.46 0.56 -4.23
N LEU A 133 10.31 -0.49 -5.05
CA LEU A 133 8.99 -0.97 -5.50
C LEU A 133 8.06 -1.30 -4.34
N ALA A 134 8.57 -1.91 -3.26
CA ALA A 134 7.78 -2.22 -2.07
C ALA A 134 7.20 -0.96 -1.40
N VAL A 135 8.00 0.12 -1.32
CA VAL A 135 7.57 1.40 -0.72
C VAL A 135 6.55 2.09 -1.61
N LEU A 136 6.81 2.15 -2.91
CA LEU A 136 5.88 2.73 -3.89
C LEU A 136 4.56 1.97 -3.91
N ARG A 137 4.60 0.64 -3.96
CA ARG A 137 3.41 -0.20 -3.91
C ARG A 137 2.56 0.07 -2.66
N THR A 138 3.19 0.13 -1.49
CA THR A 138 2.46 0.39 -0.25
C THR A 138 1.78 1.76 -0.29
N SER A 139 2.41 2.75 -0.91
CA SER A 139 1.81 4.07 -1.11
C SER A 139 0.69 4.11 -2.15
N TRP A 140 0.57 3.08 -3.01
CA TRP A 140 -0.42 3.03 -4.08
C TRP A 140 -1.73 2.36 -3.67
N ASP A 141 -1.66 1.38 -2.82
CA ASP A 141 -2.79 0.50 -2.52
C ASP A 141 -3.08 0.40 -1.02
N LEU A 142 -2.03 0.36 -0.22
CA LEU A 142 -2.11 0.12 1.22
C LEU A 142 -1.93 1.41 2.03
N TYR A 143 -2.81 2.40 1.84
CA TYR A 143 -2.65 3.74 2.41
C TYR A 143 -2.60 3.75 3.93
N LYS A 144 -3.46 2.97 4.61
CA LYS A 144 -3.42 2.82 6.07
C LYS A 144 -2.12 2.17 6.56
N ASP A 145 -1.60 1.19 5.80
CA ASP A 145 -0.32 0.55 6.13
C ASP A 145 0.82 1.57 5.97
N MET A 146 0.82 2.37 4.90
CA MET A 146 1.82 3.42 4.68
C MET A 146 1.78 4.49 5.76
N PHE A 147 0.57 4.89 6.21
CA PHE A 147 0.39 5.81 7.32
C PHE A 147 0.92 5.21 8.62
N ALA A 148 0.51 3.99 8.97
CA ALA A 148 0.98 3.28 10.16
C ALA A 148 2.49 3.04 10.16
N LEU A 149 3.08 2.66 9.00
CA LEU A 149 4.53 2.52 8.83
C LEU A 149 5.27 3.83 9.06
N THR A 150 4.76 4.94 8.53
CA THR A 150 5.38 6.27 8.73
C THR A 150 5.46 6.60 10.22
N LEU A 151 4.37 6.40 10.96
CA LEU A 151 4.33 6.59 12.40
C LEU A 151 5.24 5.62 13.14
N THR A 152 5.29 4.36 12.70
CA THR A 152 6.20 3.34 13.23
C THR A 152 7.66 3.75 13.08
N PHE A 153 8.08 4.23 11.91
CA PHE A 153 9.45 4.68 11.68
C PHE A 153 9.83 5.86 12.57
N PHE A 154 8.93 6.84 12.77
CA PHE A 154 9.15 7.92 13.73
C PHE A 154 9.20 7.42 15.18
N SER A 155 8.31 6.51 15.58
CA SER A 155 8.30 5.91 16.92
C SER A 155 9.62 5.20 17.21
N LEU A 156 10.08 4.33 16.30
CA LEU A 156 11.36 3.63 16.43
C LEU A 156 12.56 4.57 16.42
N LEU A 157 12.52 5.66 15.64
CA LEU A 157 13.53 6.71 15.64
C LEU A 157 13.64 7.35 17.03
N PHE A 158 12.52 7.72 17.65
CA PHE A 158 12.51 8.36 18.96
C PHE A 158 12.93 7.39 20.07
N ILE A 159 12.42 6.16 20.05
CA ILE A 159 12.81 5.10 21.00
C ILE A 159 14.31 4.83 20.93
N SER A 160 14.90 4.89 19.73
CA SER A 160 16.35 4.70 19.56
C SER A 160 17.18 5.73 20.35
N LYS A 161 16.61 6.90 20.68
CA LYS A 161 17.25 7.97 21.45
C LYS A 161 17.09 7.85 22.98
N ILE A 162 16.23 6.94 23.49
CA ILE A 162 16.08 6.69 24.93
C ILE A 162 17.40 6.11 25.49
N PRO A 163 17.95 6.52 26.69
CA PRO A 163 17.30 7.28 27.76
C PRO A 163 17.48 8.81 27.69
N LYS A 164 18.04 9.36 26.67
CA LYS A 164 18.34 10.82 26.59
C LYS A 164 17.14 11.69 26.20
N ILE A 165 15.91 11.17 26.34
CA ILE A 165 14.71 11.81 25.81
C ILE A 165 13.94 12.51 26.93
N SER A 166 13.44 13.72 26.65
CA SER A 166 12.54 14.44 27.54
C SER A 166 11.19 13.71 27.67
N LYS A 167 10.48 13.91 28.81
CA LYS A 167 9.13 13.37 29.03
C LYS A 167 8.15 13.74 27.89
N LYS A 168 8.31 14.94 27.29
CA LYS A 168 7.51 15.36 26.12
C LYS A 168 7.72 14.44 24.92
N LEU A 169 8.95 14.02 24.67
CA LEU A 169 9.24 13.15 23.52
C LEU A 169 8.77 11.70 23.76
N ILE A 170 8.76 11.26 25.03
CA ILE A 170 8.14 9.97 25.42
C ILE A 170 6.65 10.01 25.13
N ALA A 171 5.95 11.09 25.52
CA ALA A 171 4.53 11.26 25.23
C ALA A 171 4.25 11.25 23.72
N VAL A 172 5.05 11.99 22.94
CA VAL A 172 4.94 11.97 21.46
C VAL A 172 5.16 10.55 20.90
N THR A 173 6.17 9.82 21.40
CA THR A 173 6.42 8.44 20.97
C THR A 173 5.23 7.53 21.29
N ALA A 174 4.66 7.65 22.50
CA ALA A 174 3.48 6.91 22.89
C ALA A 174 2.30 7.21 21.98
N THR A 175 2.01 8.50 21.72
CA THR A 175 0.94 8.91 20.81
C THR A 175 1.13 8.34 19.42
N LEU A 176 2.32 8.48 18.82
CA LEU A 176 2.61 7.95 17.49
C LEU A 176 2.45 6.42 17.44
N SER A 177 2.89 5.72 18.49
CA SER A 177 2.76 4.27 18.59
C SER A 177 1.31 3.84 18.71
N ILE A 178 0.52 4.52 19.55
CA ILE A 178 -0.92 4.24 19.71
C ILE A 178 -1.64 4.49 18.38
N VAL A 179 -1.42 5.63 17.74
CA VAL A 179 -2.07 5.97 16.47
C VAL A 179 -1.67 4.96 15.37
N SER A 180 -0.42 4.51 15.33
CA SER A 180 0.01 3.48 14.38
C SER A 180 -0.74 2.17 14.59
N VAL A 181 -0.91 1.74 15.84
CA VAL A 181 -1.67 0.53 16.20
C VAL A 181 -3.15 0.65 15.87
N LEU A 182 -3.74 1.83 16.08
CA LEU A 182 -5.15 2.11 15.74
C LEU A 182 -5.39 2.19 14.23
N ALA A 183 -4.36 2.48 13.44
CA ALA A 183 -4.47 2.65 12.00
C ALA A 183 -4.43 1.33 11.22
N ASP A 184 -3.54 0.39 11.61
CA ASP A 184 -3.40 -0.87 10.92
C ASP A 184 -3.05 -2.04 11.85
N ARG A 185 -3.73 -3.18 11.65
CA ARG A 185 -3.55 -4.38 12.47
C ARG A 185 -2.18 -5.00 12.33
N MET A 186 -1.70 -5.12 11.09
CA MET A 186 -0.45 -5.85 10.80
C MET A 186 0.76 -5.03 11.23
N ILE A 187 0.75 -3.74 10.92
CA ILE A 187 1.80 -2.82 11.36
C ILE A 187 1.72 -2.62 12.88
N GLY A 188 0.51 -2.61 13.45
CA GLY A 188 0.29 -2.59 14.90
C GLY A 188 0.92 -3.79 15.60
N LEU A 189 0.76 -5.00 15.05
CA LEU A 189 1.42 -6.23 15.53
C LEU A 189 2.94 -6.10 15.45
N LEU A 190 3.45 -5.72 14.28
CA LEU A 190 4.88 -5.51 14.06
C LEU A 190 5.47 -4.52 15.05
N LEU A 191 4.81 -3.37 15.24
CA LEU A 191 5.25 -2.35 16.18
C LEU A 191 5.19 -2.86 17.63
N SER A 192 4.11 -3.51 18.04
CA SER A 192 3.96 -4.05 19.41
C SER A 192 5.09 -5.02 19.76
N ILE A 193 5.39 -5.99 18.89
CA ILE A 193 6.50 -6.93 19.10
C ILE A 193 7.85 -6.20 19.06
N SER A 194 8.01 -5.21 18.19
CA SER A 194 9.24 -4.40 18.11
C SER A 194 9.45 -3.56 19.38
N LEU A 195 8.38 -3.05 19.98
CA LEU A 195 8.42 -2.32 21.24
C LEU A 195 8.81 -3.22 22.41
N ILE A 196 8.25 -4.44 22.48
CA ILE A 196 8.64 -5.45 23.47
C ILE A 196 10.15 -5.73 23.36
N GLY A 197 10.63 -6.07 22.17
CA GLY A 197 12.05 -6.33 21.94
C GLY A 197 12.93 -5.11 22.27
N SER A 198 12.47 -3.90 21.94
CA SER A 198 13.17 -2.66 22.27
C SER A 198 13.25 -2.42 23.78
N SER A 199 12.20 -2.75 24.54
CA SER A 199 12.18 -2.65 26.00
C SER A 199 13.22 -3.57 26.64
N PHE A 200 13.36 -4.81 26.18
CA PHE A 200 14.40 -5.73 26.63
C PHE A 200 15.81 -5.21 26.35
N VAL A 201 16.02 -4.63 25.16
CA VAL A 201 17.33 -4.09 24.76
C VAL A 201 17.69 -2.84 25.56
N LYS A 202 16.74 -1.94 25.79
CA LYS A 202 16.98 -0.64 26.45
C LYS A 202 16.94 -0.72 27.97
N ARG A 203 16.15 -1.63 28.53
CA ARG A 203 15.90 -1.78 29.99
C ARG A 203 15.46 -0.46 30.65
N ASP A 204 14.65 0.32 29.95
CA ASP A 204 14.18 1.63 30.38
C ASP A 204 12.73 1.54 30.88
N ARG A 205 12.46 2.12 32.06
CA ARG A 205 11.15 2.04 32.74
C ARG A 205 10.07 2.82 31.96
N ASP A 206 10.40 4.01 31.48
CA ASP A 206 9.43 4.86 30.79
C ASP A 206 9.04 4.21 29.44
N LEU A 207 9.99 3.60 28.77
CA LEU A 207 9.71 2.79 27.59
C LEU A 207 8.83 1.58 27.92
N ALA A 208 9.07 0.89 29.03
CA ALA A 208 8.24 -0.24 29.44
C ALA A 208 6.78 0.17 29.69
N ILE A 209 6.54 1.36 30.24
CA ILE A 209 5.18 1.91 30.40
C ILE A 209 4.52 2.14 29.04
N VAL A 210 5.23 2.80 28.10
CA VAL A 210 4.71 3.01 26.73
C VAL A 210 4.36 1.68 26.05
N VAL A 211 5.25 0.70 26.16
CA VAL A 211 5.04 -0.65 25.63
C VAL A 211 3.79 -1.29 26.23
N GLY A 212 3.64 -1.22 27.56
CA GLY A 212 2.47 -1.76 28.27
C GLY A 212 1.16 -1.14 27.77
N ILE A 213 1.10 0.19 27.64
CA ILE A 213 -0.08 0.90 27.14
C ILE A 213 -0.40 0.47 25.70
N VAL A 214 0.59 0.43 24.82
CA VAL A 214 0.40 0.06 23.40
C VAL A 214 -0.09 -1.38 23.27
N ILE A 215 0.48 -2.31 24.05
CA ILE A 215 0.07 -3.72 24.04
C ILE A 215 -1.36 -3.90 24.54
N VAL A 216 -1.74 -3.19 25.62
CA VAL A 216 -3.10 -3.25 26.16
C VAL A 216 -4.10 -2.74 25.10
N ILE A 217 -3.83 -1.58 24.49
CA ILE A 217 -4.70 -1.04 23.43
C ILE A 217 -4.80 -2.02 22.27
N PHE A 218 -3.68 -2.55 21.79
CA PHE A 218 -3.67 -3.53 20.71
C PHE A 218 -4.43 -4.81 21.05
N GLY A 219 -4.25 -5.33 22.27
CA GLY A 219 -4.97 -6.50 22.77
C GLY A 219 -6.48 -6.29 22.86
N LEU A 220 -6.92 -5.11 23.34
CA LEU A 220 -8.34 -4.74 23.36
C LEU A 220 -8.93 -4.65 21.95
N LEU A 221 -8.20 -4.08 20.99
CA LEU A 221 -8.63 -4.04 19.59
C LEU A 221 -8.72 -5.44 18.97
N LEU A 222 -7.76 -6.32 19.24
CA LEU A 222 -7.82 -7.70 18.76
C LEU A 222 -8.99 -8.45 19.36
N GLN A 223 -9.29 -8.24 20.65
CA GLN A 223 -10.44 -8.86 21.32
C GLN A 223 -11.76 -8.35 20.73
N ALA A 224 -11.89 -7.04 20.50
CA ALA A 224 -13.07 -6.45 19.87
C ALA A 224 -13.29 -6.95 18.42
N ASN A 225 -12.22 -7.41 17.78
CA ASN A 225 -12.24 -7.94 16.41
C ASN A 225 -12.22 -9.47 16.33
N HIS A 226 -12.47 -10.18 17.43
CA HIS A 226 -12.32 -11.63 17.50
C HIS A 226 -13.08 -12.38 16.37
N ASP A 227 -14.30 -11.93 16.05
CA ASP A 227 -15.11 -12.54 15.00
C ASP A 227 -14.60 -12.23 13.58
N ASN A 228 -13.76 -11.20 13.42
CA ASN A 228 -13.17 -10.73 12.16
C ASN A 228 -11.68 -11.09 12.01
N ILE A 229 -11.07 -11.79 12.97
CA ILE A 229 -9.66 -12.21 12.91
C ILE A 229 -9.45 -13.27 11.83
N GLY A 230 -10.48 -14.05 11.51
CA GLY A 230 -10.50 -14.94 10.37
C GLY A 230 -10.72 -14.14 9.08
N TYR A 231 -9.72 -14.10 8.21
CA TYR A 231 -9.96 -13.82 6.79
C TYR A 231 -11.07 -14.79 6.36
N ASN A 232 -12.28 -14.27 6.13
CA ASN A 232 -13.40 -15.13 5.77
C ASN A 232 -13.15 -15.66 4.35
N PRO A 233 -12.71 -16.91 4.16
CA PRO A 233 -12.41 -17.46 2.85
C PRO A 233 -13.63 -17.48 1.93
N LYS A 234 -14.85 -17.31 2.49
CA LYS A 234 -16.09 -17.16 1.71
C LYS A 234 -16.20 -15.83 0.96
N MET A 235 -15.34 -14.82 1.28
CA MET A 235 -15.30 -13.57 0.53
C MET A 235 -14.37 -13.63 -0.71
N VAL A 236 -13.51 -14.64 -0.82
CA VAL A 236 -12.73 -14.92 -2.02
C VAL A 236 -13.39 -16.12 -2.67
N GLY A 237 -13.96 -15.92 -3.86
CA GLY A 237 -14.71 -16.96 -4.58
C GLY A 237 -13.97 -18.29 -4.64
N SER A 238 -14.72 -19.35 -4.65
CA SER A 238 -14.41 -20.79 -4.74
C SER A 238 -13.10 -21.30 -4.09
N ASN A 239 -13.19 -22.41 -3.39
CA ASN A 239 -12.11 -23.07 -2.63
C ASN A 239 -10.81 -23.33 -3.43
N ASN A 240 -10.84 -23.30 -4.76
CA ASN A 240 -9.68 -23.55 -5.61
C ASN A 240 -8.76 -22.32 -5.75
N SER A 241 -9.29 -21.09 -5.67
CA SER A 241 -8.50 -19.88 -5.86
C SER A 241 -7.58 -19.54 -4.68
N ILE A 242 -7.91 -19.98 -3.47
CA ILE A 242 -7.11 -19.72 -2.26
C ILE A 242 -5.78 -20.48 -2.29
N ASN A 243 -5.79 -21.72 -2.76
CA ASN A 243 -4.59 -22.54 -2.87
C ASN A 243 -3.61 -21.99 -3.93
N GLU A 244 -4.11 -21.31 -4.95
CA GLU A 244 -3.28 -20.70 -5.99
C GLU A 244 -2.62 -19.40 -5.52
N ILE A 245 -3.30 -18.60 -4.67
CA ILE A 245 -2.79 -17.31 -4.17
C ILE A 245 -1.56 -17.50 -3.29
N TYR A 246 -1.55 -18.52 -2.45
CA TYR A 246 -0.47 -18.81 -1.52
C TYR A 246 0.43 -19.98 -1.97
N ASN A 247 0.49 -20.21 -3.28
CA ASN A 247 1.45 -21.16 -3.82
C ASN A 247 2.87 -20.76 -3.39
N PRO A 248 3.63 -21.68 -2.78
CA PRO A 248 5.01 -21.43 -2.34
C PRO A 248 5.91 -20.83 -3.41
N ILE A 249 5.77 -21.27 -4.66
CA ILE A 249 6.54 -20.75 -5.79
C ILE A 249 6.26 -19.26 -6.01
N ASN A 250 4.99 -18.85 -5.95
CA ASN A 250 4.59 -17.44 -6.13
C ASN A 250 5.18 -16.56 -5.04
N LEU A 251 5.19 -17.04 -3.78
CA LEU A 251 5.76 -16.31 -2.65
C LEU A 251 7.29 -16.21 -2.75
N ILE A 252 7.97 -17.27 -3.18
CA ILE A 252 9.42 -17.24 -3.42
C ILE A 252 9.75 -16.26 -4.54
N VAL A 253 9.03 -16.31 -5.66
CA VAL A 253 9.25 -15.40 -6.78
C VAL A 253 9.00 -13.95 -6.34
N LEU A 254 7.91 -13.67 -5.62
CA LEU A 254 7.64 -12.33 -5.08
C LEU A 254 8.77 -11.87 -4.17
N PHE A 255 9.24 -12.74 -3.26
CA PHE A 255 10.35 -12.44 -2.37
C PHE A 255 11.63 -12.09 -3.15
N LEU A 256 11.98 -12.89 -4.16
CA LEU A 256 13.16 -12.66 -4.98
C LEU A 256 13.06 -11.37 -5.80
N VAL A 257 11.93 -11.12 -6.45
CA VAL A 257 11.71 -9.91 -7.24
C VAL A 257 11.85 -8.64 -6.38
N MET A 258 11.30 -8.68 -5.16
CA MET A 258 11.36 -7.53 -4.27
C MET A 258 12.74 -7.35 -3.60
N ASN A 259 13.48 -8.44 -3.37
CA ASN A 259 14.60 -8.40 -2.43
C ASN A 259 15.95 -8.86 -3.01
N ALA A 260 16.01 -9.59 -4.13
CA ALA A 260 17.27 -10.18 -4.61
C ALA A 260 18.39 -9.15 -4.78
N ILE A 261 18.09 -7.98 -5.34
CA ILE A 261 19.08 -6.90 -5.53
C ILE A 261 19.44 -6.21 -4.20
N LEU A 262 18.48 -6.18 -3.24
CA LEU A 262 18.67 -5.52 -1.95
C LEU A 262 19.42 -6.39 -0.94
N LEU A 263 19.29 -7.71 -1.01
CA LEU A 263 19.84 -8.64 -0.02
C LEU A 263 21.37 -8.50 0.19
N PRO A 264 22.24 -8.48 -0.84
CA PRO A 264 23.67 -8.43 -0.62
C PRO A 264 24.11 -7.17 0.16
N SER A 265 23.62 -6.00 -0.29
CA SER A 265 23.90 -4.73 0.39
C SER A 265 23.16 -4.62 1.73
N GLY A 266 21.96 -5.18 1.82
CA GLY A 266 21.15 -5.24 3.04
C GLY A 266 21.85 -6.03 4.15
N ILE A 267 22.46 -7.17 3.84
CA ILE A 267 23.25 -7.95 4.81
C ILE A 267 24.44 -7.15 5.32
N VAL A 268 25.17 -6.48 4.41
CA VAL A 268 26.29 -5.60 4.80
C VAL A 268 25.78 -4.47 5.73
N GLY A 269 24.71 -3.82 5.36
CA GLY A 269 24.10 -2.75 6.16
C GLY A 269 23.60 -3.26 7.51
N PHE A 270 22.95 -4.42 7.55
CA PHE A 270 22.49 -5.06 8.78
C PHE A 270 23.66 -5.34 9.74
N ILE A 271 24.72 -5.95 9.27
CA ILE A 271 25.88 -6.29 10.11
C ILE A 271 26.57 -5.01 10.60
N ARG A 272 26.79 -4.04 9.73
CA ARG A 272 27.55 -2.83 10.02
C ARG A 272 26.79 -1.76 10.78
N SER A 273 25.45 -1.75 10.69
CA SER A 273 24.64 -0.73 11.38
C SER A 273 24.51 -0.99 12.88
N LYS A 274 24.49 0.10 13.64
CA LYS A 274 24.16 0.11 15.07
C LYS A 274 22.65 0.26 15.33
N LEU A 275 21.80 0.06 14.32
CA LEU A 275 20.34 0.24 14.40
C LEU A 275 19.66 -0.98 15.03
N ILE A 276 20.01 -1.33 16.28
CA ILE A 276 19.49 -2.54 16.95
C ILE A 276 17.96 -2.56 16.96
N ILE A 277 17.31 -1.43 17.25
CA ILE A 277 15.86 -1.31 17.34
C ILE A 277 15.20 -1.55 15.97
N PHE A 278 15.80 -1.10 14.86
CA PHE A 278 15.31 -1.35 13.51
C PHE A 278 15.60 -2.77 12.99
N LYS A 279 16.56 -3.49 13.59
CA LYS A 279 16.80 -4.90 13.27
C LYS A 279 15.66 -5.78 13.75
N ILE A 280 14.97 -5.41 14.82
CA ILE A 280 13.86 -6.19 15.39
C ILE A 280 12.71 -6.31 14.37
N PRO A 281 12.10 -5.22 13.86
CA PRO A 281 11.02 -5.35 12.87
C PRO A 281 11.48 -5.99 11.56
N LEU A 282 12.73 -5.83 11.14
CA LEU A 282 13.26 -6.56 9.99
C LEU A 282 13.25 -8.07 10.22
N LEU A 283 13.67 -8.54 11.38
CA LEU A 283 13.67 -9.97 11.70
C LEU A 283 12.26 -10.52 11.85
N ILE A 284 11.35 -9.77 12.49
CA ILE A 284 9.94 -10.16 12.62
C ILE A 284 9.30 -10.29 11.24
N SER A 285 9.51 -9.29 10.37
CA SER A 285 8.95 -9.32 9.02
C SER A 285 9.59 -10.41 8.15
N ALA A 286 10.87 -10.74 8.35
CA ALA A 286 11.50 -11.90 7.73
C ALA A 286 10.81 -13.21 8.15
N ILE A 287 10.58 -13.41 9.47
CA ILE A 287 9.84 -14.57 9.97
C ILE A 287 8.44 -14.61 9.36
N GLY A 288 7.72 -13.48 9.37
CA GLY A 288 6.39 -13.35 8.77
C GLY A 288 6.36 -13.74 7.29
N SER A 289 7.39 -13.34 6.54
CA SER A 289 7.51 -13.64 5.10
C SER A 289 7.62 -15.14 4.79
N PHE A 290 8.08 -15.94 5.74
CA PHE A 290 8.27 -17.38 5.59
C PHE A 290 7.33 -18.23 6.44
N THR A 291 6.27 -17.66 7.02
CA THR A 291 5.26 -18.38 7.83
C THR A 291 4.59 -19.52 7.05
N TRP A 292 4.46 -19.38 5.73
CA TRP A 292 3.90 -20.40 4.85
C TRP A 292 4.70 -21.72 4.83
N ILE A 293 5.99 -21.72 5.20
CA ILE A 293 6.80 -22.93 5.32
C ILE A 293 6.34 -23.75 6.53
N ILE A 294 6.00 -23.07 7.63
CA ILE A 294 5.60 -23.70 8.90
C ILE A 294 4.11 -24.02 8.89
N PHE A 295 3.31 -23.11 8.31
CA PHE A 295 1.87 -23.19 8.25
C PHE A 295 1.39 -23.15 6.79
N PRO A 296 1.60 -24.22 6.02
CA PRO A 296 1.12 -24.27 4.64
C PRO A 296 -0.41 -24.16 4.63
N ASN A 297 -0.94 -23.45 3.65
CA ASN A 297 -2.39 -23.23 3.44
C ASN A 297 -3.09 -22.29 4.43
N THR A 298 -2.37 -21.56 5.28
CA THR A 298 -2.98 -20.54 6.13
C THR A 298 -2.89 -19.15 5.48
N SER A 299 -4.02 -18.66 4.96
CA SER A 299 -4.17 -17.27 4.51
C SER A 299 -4.14 -16.26 5.66
N ALA A 300 -4.31 -16.73 6.90
CA ALA A 300 -4.40 -15.89 8.10
C ALA A 300 -3.15 -15.02 8.34
N PHE A 301 -1.98 -15.47 7.91
CA PHE A 301 -0.71 -14.77 8.16
C PHE A 301 -0.29 -13.80 7.06
N LEU A 302 -1.00 -13.74 5.90
CA LEU A 302 -0.72 -12.84 4.79
C LEU A 302 0.78 -12.72 4.44
N PRO A 303 1.47 -13.83 4.10
CA PRO A 303 2.93 -13.83 3.91
C PRO A 303 3.39 -12.87 2.79
N ASP A 304 2.58 -12.62 1.79
CA ASP A 304 2.81 -11.65 0.72
C ASP A 304 2.96 -10.22 1.27
N ARG A 305 2.12 -9.82 2.23
CA ARG A 305 2.23 -8.52 2.90
C ARG A 305 3.48 -8.44 3.79
N TRP A 306 3.83 -9.52 4.48
CA TRP A 306 5.07 -9.57 5.24
C TRP A 306 6.31 -9.43 4.36
N ILE A 307 6.30 -10.01 3.15
CA ILE A 307 7.38 -9.84 2.17
C ILE A 307 7.54 -8.36 1.81
N VAL A 308 6.45 -7.63 1.57
CA VAL A 308 6.49 -6.19 1.29
C VAL A 308 7.06 -5.40 2.47
N ILE A 309 6.57 -5.66 3.69
CA ILE A 309 7.07 -5.00 4.91
C ILE A 309 8.56 -5.30 5.12
N PHE A 310 8.97 -6.56 4.96
CA PHE A 310 10.38 -6.95 5.03
C PHE A 310 11.22 -6.16 4.03
N SER A 311 10.75 -6.02 2.79
CA SER A 311 11.44 -5.28 1.73
C SER A 311 11.61 -3.79 2.09
N ILE A 312 10.62 -3.19 2.76
CA ILE A 312 10.70 -1.80 3.23
C ILE A 312 11.80 -1.63 4.29
N PHE A 313 11.85 -2.50 5.30
CA PHE A 313 12.91 -2.45 6.30
C PHE A 313 14.27 -2.83 5.72
N LEU A 314 14.32 -3.84 4.84
CA LEU A 314 15.55 -4.25 4.16
C LEU A 314 16.12 -3.11 3.31
N SER A 315 15.28 -2.31 2.65
CA SER A 315 15.73 -1.18 1.83
C SER A 315 16.50 -0.13 2.64
N LEU A 316 16.11 0.11 3.89
CA LEU A 316 16.86 0.99 4.81
C LEU A 316 18.29 0.46 5.06
N PHE A 317 18.41 -0.84 5.35
CA PHE A 317 19.72 -1.47 5.57
C PHE A 317 20.50 -1.57 4.28
N SER A 318 19.85 -1.85 3.15
CA SER A 318 20.47 -1.94 1.83
C SER A 318 21.07 -0.59 1.40
N GLY A 319 20.33 0.51 1.55
CA GLY A 319 20.83 1.86 1.28
C GLY A 319 22.06 2.21 2.14
N TYR A 320 22.03 1.87 3.44
CA TYR A 320 23.18 2.04 4.33
C TYR A 320 24.34 1.12 3.93
N GLY A 321 24.06 -0.11 3.50
CA GLY A 321 25.07 -1.05 3.00
C GLY A 321 25.79 -0.52 1.76
N PHE A 322 25.06 0.04 0.79
CA PHE A 322 25.66 0.69 -0.37
C PHE A 322 26.58 1.86 0.02
N ILE A 323 26.13 2.73 0.94
CA ILE A 323 26.98 3.81 1.47
C ILE A 323 28.29 3.24 2.03
N THR A 324 28.18 2.20 2.86
CA THR A 324 29.35 1.56 3.49
C THR A 324 30.31 0.91 2.48
N LEU A 325 29.74 0.26 1.44
CA LEU A 325 30.53 -0.38 0.38
C LEU A 325 31.30 0.66 -0.46
N ILE A 326 30.65 1.78 -0.81
CA ILE A 326 31.27 2.89 -1.53
C ILE A 326 32.46 3.46 -0.71
N GLU A 327 32.26 3.63 0.61
CA GLU A 327 33.27 4.22 1.50
C GLU A 327 34.48 3.31 1.72
N ASN A 328 34.25 2.01 1.82
CA ASN A 328 35.34 1.05 2.03
C ASN A 328 36.22 0.84 0.81
N ARG A 329 36.06 1.64 -0.25
CA ARG A 329 36.87 1.60 -1.50
C ARG A 329 36.93 0.21 -2.18
N ARG A 330 36.14 -0.74 -1.77
CA ARG A 330 36.12 -2.07 -2.42
C ARG A 330 35.43 -2.05 -3.78
N ILE A 331 34.65 -1.00 -4.07
CA ILE A 331 34.15 -0.68 -5.40
C ILE A 331 34.91 0.59 -5.84
N ALA A 332 36.16 0.41 -6.21
CA ALA A 332 36.99 1.49 -6.72
C ALA A 332 36.66 1.80 -8.20
N LEU A 333 35.48 2.38 -8.43
CA LEU A 333 35.31 3.17 -9.64
C LEU A 333 36.05 4.49 -9.41
N SER A 334 36.99 4.77 -10.26
CA SER A 334 37.95 5.92 -10.23
C SER A 334 37.28 7.31 -10.29
N CYS A 335 35.99 7.42 -10.05
CA CYS A 335 35.20 8.63 -10.17
C CYS A 335 34.94 9.29 -8.82
N ARG A 336 34.69 10.61 -8.80
CA ARG A 336 34.40 11.42 -7.62
C ARG A 336 33.23 10.79 -6.80
N LYS A 337 33.31 10.81 -5.48
CA LYS A 337 32.36 10.18 -4.55
C LYS A 337 30.88 10.39 -4.91
N LEU A 338 30.47 11.58 -5.37
CA LEU A 338 29.13 11.89 -5.80
C LEU A 338 28.65 11.03 -6.99
N ASN A 339 29.54 10.80 -7.97
CA ASN A 339 29.18 10.00 -9.14
C ASN A 339 28.89 8.55 -8.77
N ASN A 340 29.55 7.98 -7.77
CA ASN A 340 29.29 6.62 -7.32
C ASN A 340 27.89 6.48 -6.68
N TYR A 341 27.45 7.49 -5.92
CA TYR A 341 26.08 7.51 -5.38
C TYR A 341 25.05 7.64 -6.50
N LEU A 342 25.29 8.49 -7.50
CA LEU A 342 24.40 8.65 -8.65
C LEU A 342 24.30 7.37 -9.49
N ILE A 343 25.43 6.70 -9.76
CA ILE A 343 25.45 5.45 -10.53
C ILE A 343 24.54 4.39 -9.87
N ILE A 344 24.58 4.29 -8.54
CA ILE A 344 23.71 3.34 -7.81
C ILE A 344 22.26 3.80 -7.83
N LEU A 345 21.99 5.10 -7.68
CA LEU A 345 20.61 5.60 -7.63
C LEU A 345 19.88 5.55 -8.97
N ILE A 346 20.57 5.78 -10.09
CA ILE A 346 19.95 5.88 -11.42
C ILE A 346 19.03 4.69 -11.75
N PRO A 347 19.45 3.42 -11.59
CA PRO A 347 18.57 2.28 -11.86
C PRO A 347 17.30 2.28 -10.99
N PHE A 348 17.42 2.60 -9.71
CA PHE A 348 16.27 2.63 -8.78
C PHE A 348 15.36 3.82 -9.08
N ILE A 349 15.91 4.99 -9.38
CA ILE A 349 15.13 6.16 -9.80
C ILE A 349 14.39 5.84 -11.10
N PHE A 350 15.06 5.22 -12.06
CA PHE A 350 14.44 4.85 -13.34
C PHE A 350 13.27 3.87 -13.13
N LEU A 351 13.51 2.76 -12.41
CA LEU A 351 12.48 1.76 -12.13
C LEU A 351 11.34 2.34 -11.30
N GLY A 352 11.64 3.07 -10.24
CA GLY A 352 10.62 3.69 -9.39
C GLY A 352 9.83 4.78 -10.11
N SER A 353 10.48 5.59 -10.96
CA SER A 353 9.79 6.61 -11.77
C SER A 353 8.92 5.97 -12.85
N ALA A 354 9.39 4.90 -13.49
CA ALA A 354 8.60 4.13 -14.45
C ALA A 354 7.37 3.53 -13.77
N PHE A 355 7.53 3.01 -12.56
CA PHE A 355 6.40 2.56 -11.74
C PHE A 355 5.44 3.71 -11.44
N ALA A 356 5.91 4.83 -10.89
CA ALA A 356 5.08 5.96 -10.51
C ALA A 356 4.36 6.61 -11.71
N ALA A 357 4.97 6.57 -12.91
CA ALA A 357 4.41 7.14 -14.13
C ALA A 357 3.52 6.17 -14.92
N SER A 358 3.26 4.96 -14.42
CA SER A 358 2.47 3.93 -15.12
C SER A 358 1.09 3.62 -14.52
N PRO A 359 0.32 4.60 -13.97
CA PRO A 359 -1.04 4.34 -13.49
C PRO A 359 -1.98 3.93 -14.62
N ASN A 360 -1.69 4.30 -15.88
CA ASN A 360 -2.47 3.92 -17.04
C ASN A 360 -2.59 2.40 -17.22
N ASN A 361 -1.62 1.67 -16.74
CA ASN A 361 -1.52 0.24 -16.92
C ASN A 361 -1.86 -0.52 -15.66
N SER A 362 -2.41 0.15 -14.68
CA SER A 362 -2.61 -0.35 -13.35
C SER A 362 -1.35 -1.03 -12.77
N TYR A 363 -1.33 -1.24 -11.49
CA TYR A 363 -0.45 -2.14 -10.79
C TYR A 363 -0.18 -3.49 -11.50
N LEU A 364 -1.15 -3.96 -12.32
CA LEU A 364 -1.05 -5.13 -13.18
C LEU A 364 0.01 -5.01 -14.29
N ASN A 365 0.34 -3.83 -14.80
CA ASN A 365 1.24 -3.78 -15.96
C ASN A 365 2.72 -3.75 -15.60
N ILE A 366 3.08 -3.36 -14.41
CA ILE A 366 4.45 -3.69 -13.93
C ILE A 366 4.51 -5.19 -13.63
N TYR A 367 3.47 -5.74 -13.03
CA TYR A 367 3.29 -7.19 -13.00
C TYR A 367 3.06 -7.77 -14.39
N GLY A 368 2.36 -7.11 -15.32
CA GLY A 368 2.14 -7.54 -16.67
C GLY A 368 3.39 -7.54 -17.54
N ALA A 369 4.25 -6.54 -17.43
CA ALA A 369 5.59 -6.59 -18.00
C ALA A 369 6.44 -7.69 -17.35
N PHE A 370 6.32 -7.88 -16.05
CA PHE A 370 6.92 -9.00 -15.34
C PHE A 370 6.14 -10.31 -15.51
N HIS A 371 4.84 -10.29 -15.80
CA HIS A 371 4.05 -11.49 -16.08
C HIS A 371 4.55 -12.21 -17.32
N GLN A 372 5.07 -11.51 -18.31
CA GLN A 372 5.76 -12.15 -19.45
C GLN A 372 7.01 -12.91 -19.00
N PHE A 373 7.69 -12.49 -17.92
CA PHE A 373 8.90 -13.12 -17.39
C PHE A 373 8.63 -14.05 -16.20
N ILE A 374 7.65 -13.72 -15.35
CA ILE A 374 7.35 -14.43 -14.11
C ILE A 374 6.16 -15.38 -14.30
N GLY A 375 5.40 -15.23 -15.40
CA GLY A 375 4.24 -16.06 -15.72
C GLY A 375 3.13 -15.95 -14.66
N PRO A 376 2.40 -17.04 -14.39
CA PRO A 376 1.31 -17.06 -13.41
C PRO A 376 1.75 -16.95 -11.94
N TYR A 377 3.01 -16.64 -11.66
CA TYR A 377 3.60 -16.66 -10.31
C TYR A 377 3.36 -15.38 -9.49
N GLY A 378 2.70 -14.36 -10.01
CA GLY A 378 2.28 -13.18 -9.22
C GLY A 378 1.07 -13.52 -8.33
N PRO A 379 0.98 -13.01 -7.09
CA PRO A 379 -0.19 -13.24 -6.24
C PRO A 379 -1.47 -12.80 -6.95
N LEU A 380 -2.43 -13.72 -7.10
CA LEU A 380 -3.69 -13.48 -7.82
C LEU A 380 -4.49 -12.29 -7.25
N THR A 381 -4.43 -12.07 -5.94
CA THR A 381 -5.03 -10.89 -5.29
C THR A 381 -4.50 -9.57 -5.85
N MET A 382 -3.25 -9.55 -6.30
CA MET A 382 -2.66 -8.38 -6.94
C MET A 382 -3.06 -8.25 -8.42
N GLN A 383 -3.42 -9.35 -9.07
CA GLN A 383 -3.73 -9.40 -10.50
C GLN A 383 -5.22 -9.15 -10.80
N TYR A 384 -6.13 -9.65 -9.95
CA TYR A 384 -7.56 -9.66 -10.26
C TYR A 384 -8.37 -8.52 -9.63
N ASN A 385 -7.77 -7.71 -8.80
CA ASN A 385 -8.50 -6.74 -7.99
C ASN A 385 -8.37 -5.29 -8.46
N SER A 386 -7.71 -5.01 -9.58
CA SER A 386 -7.61 -3.64 -10.11
C SER A 386 -8.11 -3.55 -11.55
N ILE A 387 -8.76 -2.44 -11.84
CA ILE A 387 -9.17 -2.05 -13.19
C ILE A 387 -8.15 -1.03 -13.68
N SER A 388 -7.64 -1.18 -14.90
CA SER A 388 -6.69 -0.22 -15.47
C SER A 388 -7.35 1.13 -15.70
N LEU A 389 -6.58 2.19 -15.82
CA LEU A 389 -7.11 3.53 -16.03
C LEU A 389 -7.91 3.66 -17.38
N PRO A 390 -7.49 3.06 -18.50
CA PRO A 390 -8.32 2.98 -19.69
C PRO A 390 -9.63 2.22 -19.44
N GLU A 391 -9.57 1.04 -18.81
CA GLU A 391 -10.76 0.25 -18.46
C GLU A 391 -11.70 1.02 -17.53
N SER A 392 -11.19 1.80 -16.57
CA SER A 392 -12.03 2.61 -15.68
C SER A 392 -12.79 3.69 -16.42
N LYS A 393 -12.21 4.29 -17.46
CA LYS A 393 -12.92 5.25 -18.31
C LYS A 393 -14.07 4.59 -19.10
N SER A 394 -13.82 3.42 -19.66
CA SER A 394 -14.87 2.63 -20.34
C SER A 394 -15.97 2.20 -19.36
N LEU A 395 -15.60 1.82 -18.14
CA LEU A 395 -16.54 1.48 -17.07
C LEU A 395 -17.42 2.67 -16.70
N LEU A 396 -16.83 3.84 -16.46
CA LEU A 396 -17.58 5.06 -16.14
C LEU A 396 -18.56 5.43 -17.26
N SER A 397 -18.15 5.28 -18.52
CA SER A 397 -19.04 5.50 -19.66
C SER A 397 -20.23 4.52 -19.67
N ALA A 398 -19.98 3.25 -19.30
CA ALA A 398 -21.06 2.26 -19.18
C ALA A 398 -22.00 2.59 -18.00
N ILE A 399 -21.45 3.02 -16.85
CA ILE A 399 -22.26 3.45 -15.69
C ILE A 399 -23.07 4.71 -16.02
N ASP A 400 -22.49 5.68 -16.70
CA ASP A 400 -23.18 6.89 -17.14
C ASP A 400 -24.32 6.55 -18.10
N TRP A 401 -24.10 5.61 -19.02
CA TRP A 401 -25.16 5.11 -19.88
C TRP A 401 -26.30 4.49 -19.06
N ILE A 402 -25.99 3.59 -18.11
CA ILE A 402 -26.98 2.97 -17.23
C ILE A 402 -27.76 4.04 -16.44
N ASN A 403 -27.08 5.05 -15.91
CA ASN A 403 -27.73 6.11 -15.13
C ASN A 403 -28.65 7.00 -15.95
N ASN A 404 -28.38 7.18 -17.25
CA ASN A 404 -29.11 8.06 -18.15
C ASN A 404 -30.11 7.33 -19.06
N ASP A 405 -30.03 6.01 -19.18
CA ASP A 405 -30.96 5.23 -20.01
C ASP A 405 -32.31 5.12 -19.32
N THR A 406 -33.31 5.76 -19.92
CA THR A 406 -34.72 5.73 -19.45
C THR A 406 -35.38 4.36 -19.59
N ASN A 407 -34.79 3.45 -20.38
CA ASN A 407 -35.30 2.09 -20.55
C ASN A 407 -34.82 1.14 -19.44
N THR A 408 -33.79 1.53 -18.68
CA THR A 408 -33.46 0.80 -17.45
C THR A 408 -34.40 1.26 -16.34
N ALA A 409 -35.43 0.46 -16.07
CA ALA A 409 -36.46 0.80 -15.09
C ALA A 409 -35.87 1.04 -13.69
N GLU A 410 -36.47 1.98 -12.94
CA GLU A 410 -36.23 2.11 -11.50
C GLU A 410 -36.41 0.74 -10.84
N GLY A 411 -35.42 0.32 -10.04
CA GLY A 411 -35.41 -1.00 -9.41
C GLY A 411 -34.77 -2.12 -10.24
N SER A 412 -34.17 -1.81 -11.39
CA SER A 412 -33.32 -2.78 -12.09
C SER A 412 -32.07 -3.14 -11.27
N VAL A 413 -31.63 -4.38 -11.43
CA VAL A 413 -30.44 -4.91 -10.74
C VAL A 413 -29.31 -5.08 -11.73
N ILE A 414 -28.17 -4.49 -11.40
CA ILE A 414 -26.94 -4.65 -12.18
C ILE A 414 -26.08 -5.72 -11.51
N MET A 415 -25.72 -6.73 -12.26
CA MET A 415 -24.79 -7.77 -11.85
C MET A 415 -23.41 -7.52 -12.42
N GLY A 416 -22.38 -7.91 -11.71
CA GLY A 416 -21.00 -7.81 -12.19
C GLY A 416 -20.01 -8.45 -11.25
N SER A 417 -18.76 -8.51 -11.67
CA SER A 417 -17.70 -9.08 -10.86
C SER A 417 -17.37 -8.21 -9.65
N LYS A 418 -16.80 -8.85 -8.61
CA LYS A 418 -16.50 -8.23 -7.31
C LYS A 418 -15.63 -6.97 -7.41
N HIS A 419 -14.71 -6.91 -8.36
CA HIS A 419 -13.83 -5.75 -8.54
C HIS A 419 -14.52 -4.49 -9.08
N LEU A 420 -15.76 -4.62 -9.57
CA LEU A 420 -16.58 -3.48 -9.99
C LEU A 420 -17.32 -2.81 -8.81
N ARG A 421 -17.37 -3.49 -7.65
CA ARG A 421 -18.19 -3.06 -6.51
C ARG A 421 -17.98 -1.60 -6.12
N GLY A 422 -16.75 -1.21 -5.86
CA GLY A 422 -16.45 0.14 -5.39
C GLY A 422 -16.86 1.20 -6.41
N TRP A 423 -16.65 0.94 -7.71
CA TRP A 423 -17.08 1.82 -8.79
C TRP A 423 -18.59 1.95 -8.84
N MET A 424 -19.31 0.83 -8.68
CA MET A 424 -20.77 0.83 -8.66
C MET A 424 -21.34 1.55 -7.45
N GLU A 425 -20.78 1.33 -6.26
CA GLU A 425 -21.19 2.05 -5.03
C GLU A 425 -20.93 3.55 -5.11
N LEU A 426 -19.93 3.98 -5.87
CA LEU A 426 -19.58 5.39 -6.02
C LEU A 426 -20.43 6.12 -7.07
N GLU A 427 -20.70 5.48 -8.20
CA GLU A 427 -21.17 6.16 -9.40
C GLU A 427 -22.55 5.69 -9.87
N LEU A 428 -23.05 4.51 -9.45
CA LEU A 428 -24.35 4.04 -9.83
C LEU A 428 -25.44 4.75 -9.01
N LYS A 429 -26.44 5.31 -9.67
CA LYS A 429 -27.55 6.05 -9.03
C LYS A 429 -28.81 5.16 -8.99
N GLU A 430 -29.48 5.15 -7.83
CA GLU A 430 -30.84 4.58 -7.66
C GLU A 430 -31.02 3.11 -8.13
N ARG A 431 -29.94 2.33 -8.21
CA ARG A 431 -29.95 0.95 -8.67
C ARG A 431 -29.19 0.05 -7.73
N THR A 432 -29.56 -1.22 -7.72
CA THR A 432 -28.90 -2.21 -6.86
C THR A 432 -27.81 -2.93 -7.65
N PHE A 433 -26.61 -3.01 -7.08
CA PHE A 433 -25.52 -3.81 -7.60
C PHE A 433 -25.39 -5.13 -6.85
N LEU A 434 -25.32 -6.24 -7.57
CA LEU A 434 -25.12 -7.59 -7.02
C LEU A 434 -23.89 -8.27 -7.63
N PHE A 435 -23.25 -9.13 -6.83
CA PHE A 435 -22.12 -9.92 -7.32
C PHE A 435 -22.55 -11.10 -8.18
N ALA A 436 -22.00 -11.23 -9.36
CA ALA A 436 -22.26 -12.34 -10.27
C ALA A 436 -21.88 -13.71 -9.68
N ASP A 437 -20.78 -13.78 -8.93
CA ASP A 437 -20.22 -15.05 -8.38
C ASP A 437 -21.11 -15.79 -7.38
N ASN A 438 -22.05 -15.07 -6.72
CA ASN A 438 -22.90 -15.65 -5.67
C ASN A 438 -24.38 -15.78 -6.09
N ASN A 439 -24.76 -15.37 -7.29
CA ASN A 439 -26.14 -15.03 -7.59
C ASN A 439 -26.86 -15.92 -8.60
N THR A 440 -26.26 -17.01 -9.06
CA THR A 440 -26.98 -18.03 -9.85
C THR A 440 -28.27 -18.52 -9.15
N LYS A 441 -28.27 -18.55 -7.80
CA LYS A 441 -29.48 -18.88 -7.00
C LYS A 441 -30.50 -17.74 -6.96
N LEU A 442 -30.06 -16.48 -7.04
CA LEU A 442 -30.92 -15.28 -7.04
C LEU A 442 -31.55 -15.05 -8.43
N LEU A 443 -30.81 -15.38 -9.50
CA LEU A 443 -31.33 -15.38 -10.87
C LEU A 443 -32.55 -16.31 -10.99
N ALA A 444 -32.54 -17.43 -10.31
CA ALA A 444 -33.66 -18.39 -10.30
C ALA A 444 -34.89 -17.91 -9.52
N SER A 445 -34.80 -16.81 -8.76
CA SER A 445 -35.88 -16.43 -7.83
C SER A 445 -36.99 -15.53 -8.41
N ASN A 446 -36.91 -15.10 -9.68
CA ASN A 446 -37.88 -14.19 -10.35
C ASN A 446 -38.21 -12.91 -9.55
N LYS A 447 -37.34 -12.49 -8.65
CA LYS A 447 -37.60 -11.45 -7.67
C LYS A 447 -37.42 -10.03 -8.19
N TYR A 448 -36.74 -9.89 -9.33
CA TYR A 448 -36.33 -8.60 -9.90
C TYR A 448 -37.02 -8.31 -11.23
N GLY A 449 -37.45 -7.06 -11.44
CA GLY A 449 -38.17 -6.69 -12.65
C GLY A 449 -37.31 -6.73 -13.90
N GLU A 450 -36.10 -6.20 -13.83
CA GLU A 450 -35.10 -6.25 -14.89
C GLU A 450 -33.72 -6.55 -14.33
N LEU A 451 -32.98 -7.38 -15.06
CA LEU A 451 -31.67 -7.85 -14.66
C LEU A 451 -30.65 -7.53 -15.79
N TYR A 452 -29.57 -6.90 -15.42
CA TYR A 452 -28.46 -6.58 -16.32
C TYR A 452 -27.18 -7.20 -15.84
N LEU A 453 -26.30 -7.61 -16.77
CA LEU A 453 -24.97 -8.12 -16.48
C LEU A 453 -23.95 -7.22 -17.12
N LEU A 454 -23.07 -6.64 -16.29
CA LEU A 454 -21.93 -5.85 -16.74
C LEU A 454 -20.64 -6.70 -16.67
N GLU A 455 -20.03 -6.91 -17.83
CA GLU A 455 -18.83 -7.73 -17.96
C GLU A 455 -17.67 -6.95 -18.59
N LEU A 456 -16.46 -7.23 -18.10
CA LEU A 456 -15.22 -6.81 -18.74
C LEU A 456 -14.90 -7.80 -19.88
N ILE A 457 -14.81 -7.32 -21.11
CA ILE A 457 -14.64 -8.15 -22.33
C ILE A 457 -13.39 -9.03 -22.23
N SER A 458 -12.31 -8.52 -21.65
CA SER A 458 -11.05 -9.26 -21.48
C SER A 458 -11.09 -10.35 -20.40
N ARG A 459 -12.13 -10.39 -19.58
CA ARG A 459 -12.26 -11.27 -18.40
C ARG A 459 -13.66 -11.86 -18.25
N GLN A 460 -14.27 -12.26 -19.35
CA GLN A 460 -15.58 -12.93 -19.33
C GLN A 460 -15.45 -14.19 -18.46
N SER A 461 -16.13 -14.21 -17.32
CA SER A 461 -16.05 -15.29 -16.34
C SER A 461 -17.39 -15.68 -15.74
N THR A 462 -18.47 -14.99 -16.14
CA THR A 462 -19.78 -15.24 -15.53
C THR A 462 -20.52 -16.32 -16.31
N GLU A 463 -20.65 -17.50 -15.73
CA GLU A 463 -21.54 -18.53 -16.26
C GLU A 463 -22.99 -18.09 -16.02
N ILE A 464 -23.70 -17.80 -17.10
CA ILE A 464 -25.11 -17.48 -17.06
C ILE A 464 -25.90 -18.78 -17.22
N PRO A 465 -26.92 -19.00 -16.36
CA PRO A 465 -27.77 -20.19 -16.50
C PRO A 465 -28.44 -20.25 -17.89
N GLU A 466 -28.53 -21.45 -18.45
CA GLU A 466 -29.09 -21.71 -19.79
C GLU A 466 -30.55 -21.22 -19.98
N ASN A 467 -31.26 -20.95 -18.90
CA ASN A 467 -32.62 -20.42 -18.93
C ASN A 467 -32.72 -18.91 -19.11
N TYR A 468 -31.60 -18.21 -19.36
CA TYR A 468 -31.60 -16.79 -19.66
C TYR A 468 -31.07 -16.49 -21.04
N LEU A 469 -31.80 -15.64 -21.78
CA LEU A 469 -31.35 -15.05 -23.02
C LEU A 469 -30.58 -13.77 -22.72
N GLN A 470 -29.39 -13.64 -23.33
CA GLN A 470 -28.58 -12.43 -23.27
C GLN A 470 -28.86 -11.54 -24.47
N GLU A 471 -29.24 -10.32 -24.20
CA GLU A 471 -29.45 -9.29 -25.22
C GLU A 471 -28.44 -8.16 -24.94
N LEU A 472 -27.58 -7.85 -25.91
CA LEU A 472 -26.61 -6.77 -25.78
C LEU A 472 -27.33 -5.43 -25.67
N ALA A 473 -27.23 -4.76 -24.52
CA ALA A 473 -27.85 -3.47 -24.28
C ALA A 473 -26.90 -2.30 -24.56
N TYR A 474 -25.61 -2.45 -24.14
CA TYR A 474 -24.58 -1.44 -24.39
C TYR A 474 -23.22 -2.12 -24.57
N ASN A 475 -22.37 -1.52 -25.37
CA ASN A 475 -21.01 -1.97 -25.61
C ASN A 475 -20.04 -0.78 -25.64
N SER A 476 -19.00 -0.85 -24.84
CA SER A 476 -17.85 0.06 -24.88
C SER A 476 -16.60 -0.70 -25.35
N THR A 477 -15.45 -0.04 -25.34
CA THR A 477 -14.17 -0.65 -25.74
C THR A 477 -13.83 -1.87 -24.88
N ASP A 478 -14.12 -1.81 -23.57
CA ASP A 478 -13.65 -2.81 -22.60
C ASP A 478 -14.82 -3.48 -21.85
N PHE A 479 -16.04 -2.91 -21.88
CA PHE A 479 -17.19 -3.41 -21.15
C PHE A 479 -18.39 -3.64 -22.04
N SER A 480 -19.08 -4.74 -21.80
CA SER A 480 -20.38 -5.05 -22.38
C SER A 480 -21.44 -5.14 -21.29
N LEU A 481 -22.60 -4.55 -21.53
CA LEU A 481 -23.77 -4.66 -20.68
C LEU A 481 -24.82 -5.50 -21.41
N TYR A 482 -25.23 -6.59 -20.80
CA TYR A 482 -26.26 -7.49 -21.31
C TYR A 482 -27.51 -7.36 -20.48
N ARG A 483 -28.66 -7.26 -21.14
CA ARG A 483 -29.97 -7.46 -20.53
C ARG A 483 -30.27 -8.95 -20.48
N LEU A 484 -30.61 -9.47 -19.33
CA LEU A 484 -30.93 -10.88 -19.12
C LEU A 484 -32.44 -11.07 -19.12
N LYS A 485 -32.95 -11.85 -20.06
CA LYS A 485 -34.38 -12.20 -20.17
C LYS A 485 -34.55 -13.67 -19.87
N LEU A 486 -35.49 -13.99 -18.97
CA LEU A 486 -35.82 -15.38 -18.68
C LEU A 486 -36.49 -16.01 -19.89
N ILE A 487 -36.01 -17.16 -20.36
CA ILE A 487 -36.61 -17.96 -21.38
C ILE A 487 -37.83 -18.67 -20.75
N LYS A 488 -39.03 -18.29 -21.17
CA LYS A 488 -40.27 -18.89 -20.69
C LYS A 488 -40.51 -20.26 -21.27
#